data_be9e6b610cd2986ce7aa599ca75b0441
#
_entry.id   be9e6b610cd2986ce7aa599ca75b0441
#
_cell.length_a   1.000
_cell.length_b   1.000
_cell.length_c   1.000
_cell.angle_alpha   90.00
_cell.angle_beta   90.00
_cell.angle_gamma   90.00
#
_symmetry.space_group_name_H-M   'P 1'
#
loop_
_entity.id
_entity.type
_entity.pdbx_description
1 polymer ?
#
loop_
_entity_poly.entity_id
_entity_poly.type
_entity_poly.pdbx_seq_one_letter_code
_entity_poly.pdbx_strand_id
1 'polypeptide(L)'
;MPPKSKKKDIPRKKSDTQPAKKEAPPNWPPLQPLVPSSDLSLETLVDDQILLIRNFWTSKLCKDFVSFLSSLPLLTTPGKPKKGEAVRVNDRFQIEDPLFAERLWSGTALKELVMGCEEGQSLWGGDVVGLNPNIRIYRYRPGQFFAQHCT
;
A
#
# COMPACT_ATOMS: atom_id res chain seq x y z
N MET A 1 61.56 -3.91 24.60
CA MET A 1 60.25 -3.30 24.95
C MET A 1 59.75 -2.54 23.74
N PRO A 2 58.61 -2.93 23.12
CA PRO A 2 58.02 -2.15 22.03
C PRO A 2 57.08 -1.06 22.60
N PRO A 3 56.89 0.08 21.92
CA PRO A 3 56.12 1.20 22.41
C PRO A 3 54.61 0.97 22.26
N LYS A 4 53.85 1.36 23.31
CA LYS A 4 52.38 1.32 23.36
C LYS A 4 51.77 2.34 22.40
N SER A 5 50.95 1.87 21.43
CA SER A 5 50.13 2.73 20.56
C SER A 5 48.94 3.30 21.32
N LYS A 6 48.81 4.62 21.33
CA LYS A 6 47.66 5.35 21.88
C LYS A 6 46.48 5.22 20.89
N LYS A 7 45.37 4.58 21.29
CA LYS A 7 44.09 4.64 20.60
C LYS A 7 43.51 6.07 20.74
N LYS A 8 43.28 6.71 19.58
CA LYS A 8 42.52 7.95 19.51
C LYS A 8 41.03 7.63 19.60
N ASP A 9 40.35 8.14 20.62
CA ASP A 9 38.90 8.10 20.73
C ASP A 9 38.29 9.03 19.68
N ILE A 10 37.51 8.44 18.77
CA ILE A 10 36.72 9.19 17.79
C ILE A 10 35.37 9.50 18.44
N PRO A 11 34.94 10.77 18.54
CA PRO A 11 33.64 11.11 19.13
C PRO A 11 32.52 10.60 18.23
N ARG A 12 31.67 9.72 18.78
CA ARG A 12 30.42 9.24 18.16
C ARG A 12 29.44 10.42 18.03
N LYS A 13 29.28 10.97 16.82
CA LYS A 13 28.18 11.90 16.53
C LYS A 13 26.85 11.18 16.79
N LYS A 14 26.13 11.62 17.84
CA LYS A 14 24.71 11.29 18.02
C LYS A 14 23.96 11.92 16.85
N SER A 15 23.36 11.10 16.00
CA SER A 15 22.38 11.57 15.02
C SER A 15 21.08 11.85 15.78
N ASP A 16 20.78 13.13 15.99
CA ASP A 16 19.46 13.58 16.43
C ASP A 16 18.47 13.29 15.28
N THR A 17 17.89 12.09 15.32
CA THR A 17 16.76 11.76 14.47
C THR A 17 15.53 12.40 15.09
N GLN A 18 15.18 13.61 14.62
CA GLN A 18 13.89 14.21 14.94
C GLN A 18 12.79 13.22 14.51
N PRO A 19 11.77 12.98 15.36
CA PRO A 19 10.64 12.15 14.98
C PRO A 19 9.95 12.80 13.77
N ALA A 20 9.85 12.06 12.67
CA ALA A 20 9.16 12.50 11.47
C ALA A 20 7.74 12.93 11.87
N LYS A 21 7.37 14.17 11.56
CA LYS A 21 6.03 14.72 11.80
C LYS A 21 5.05 13.82 11.03
N LYS A 22 4.16 13.10 11.74
CA LYS A 22 3.13 12.28 11.09
C LYS A 22 2.27 13.23 10.25
N GLU A 23 2.28 13.06 8.95
CA GLU A 23 1.42 13.81 8.06
C GLU A 23 -0.04 13.43 8.34
N ALA A 24 -0.93 14.41 8.32
CA ALA A 24 -2.35 14.16 8.46
C ALA A 24 -2.89 13.44 7.21
N PRO A 25 -3.79 12.45 7.36
CA PRO A 25 -4.43 11.82 6.23
C PRO A 25 -5.14 12.82 5.33
N PRO A 26 -5.15 12.60 4.00
CA PRO A 26 -5.86 13.46 3.08
C PRO A 26 -7.38 13.32 3.25
N ASN A 27 -8.14 14.31 2.80
CA ASN A 27 -9.59 14.23 2.81
C ASN A 27 -10.09 13.34 1.66
N TRP A 28 -10.15 12.03 1.90
CA TRP A 28 -10.56 11.04 0.92
C TRP A 28 -11.99 11.31 0.42
N PRO A 29 -12.27 11.11 -0.88
CA PRO A 29 -13.63 11.16 -1.40
C PRO A 29 -14.55 10.16 -0.67
N PRO A 30 -15.87 10.42 -0.63
CA PRO A 30 -16.80 9.43 -0.11
C PRO A 30 -16.80 8.17 -1.00
N LEU A 31 -16.90 7.00 -0.37
CA LEU A 31 -17.01 5.71 -1.08
C LEU A 31 -18.45 5.50 -1.57
N GLN A 32 -18.92 6.37 -2.48
CA GLN A 32 -20.29 6.36 -3.02
C GLN A 32 -20.34 6.87 -4.46
N PRO A 33 -21.30 6.38 -5.29
CA PRO A 33 -22.21 5.28 -5.00
C PRO A 33 -21.50 3.91 -5.03
N LEU A 34 -21.92 3.00 -4.15
CA LEU A 34 -21.43 1.62 -4.12
C LEU A 34 -22.25 0.72 -5.05
N VAL A 35 -21.63 -0.37 -5.50
CA VAL A 35 -22.34 -1.49 -6.13
C VAL A 35 -22.95 -2.34 -5.01
N PRO A 36 -24.21 -2.78 -5.12
CA PRO A 36 -24.81 -3.67 -4.14
C PRO A 36 -24.00 -4.97 -3.98
N SER A 37 -23.86 -5.50 -2.77
CA SER A 37 -23.13 -6.73 -2.52
C SER A 37 -23.70 -7.93 -3.28
N SER A 38 -25.02 -7.95 -3.51
CA SER A 38 -25.71 -8.96 -4.33
C SER A 38 -25.23 -9.02 -5.79
N ASP A 39 -24.65 -7.95 -6.30
CA ASP A 39 -24.20 -7.83 -7.69
C ASP A 39 -22.67 -8.09 -7.82
N LEU A 40 -22.04 -8.43 -6.72
CA LEU A 40 -20.61 -8.67 -6.63
C LEU A 40 -20.33 -10.13 -6.26
N SER A 41 -19.28 -10.69 -6.85
CA SER A 41 -18.75 -12.00 -6.50
C SER A 41 -17.24 -11.97 -6.43
N LEU A 42 -16.69 -12.85 -5.60
CA LEU A 42 -15.27 -13.10 -5.54
C LEU A 42 -14.95 -14.25 -6.49
N GLU A 43 -14.03 -14.01 -7.43
CA GLU A 43 -13.63 -14.96 -8.46
C GLU A 43 -12.19 -15.38 -8.25
N THR A 44 -11.89 -16.67 -8.37
CA THR A 44 -10.51 -17.17 -8.38
C THR A 44 -9.93 -16.95 -9.78
N LEU A 45 -8.90 -16.12 -9.88
CA LEU A 45 -8.15 -15.89 -11.13
C LEU A 45 -6.96 -16.85 -11.27
N VAL A 46 -6.27 -17.09 -10.17
CA VAL A 46 -5.19 -18.09 -10.05
C VAL A 46 -5.37 -18.80 -8.72
N ASP A 47 -5.48 -20.11 -8.77
CA ASP A 47 -5.69 -20.95 -7.59
C ASP A 47 -4.63 -20.65 -6.52
N ASP A 48 -5.07 -20.51 -5.29
CA ASP A 48 -4.25 -20.22 -4.09
C ASP A 48 -3.37 -18.95 -4.16
N GLN A 49 -3.60 -18.05 -5.13
CA GLN A 49 -2.75 -16.88 -5.32
C GLN A 49 -3.51 -15.58 -5.57
N ILE A 50 -4.52 -15.59 -6.46
CA ILE A 50 -5.16 -14.35 -6.90
C ILE A 50 -6.68 -14.50 -6.90
N LEU A 51 -7.33 -13.67 -6.11
CA LEU A 51 -8.77 -13.47 -6.10
C LEU A 51 -9.12 -12.12 -6.72
N LEU A 52 -10.26 -12.06 -7.39
CA LEU A 52 -10.73 -10.87 -8.09
C LEU A 52 -12.19 -10.57 -7.73
N ILE A 53 -12.50 -9.30 -7.52
CA ILE A 53 -13.87 -8.80 -7.44
C ILE A 53 -14.07 -7.83 -8.60
N ARG A 54 -14.82 -8.27 -9.64
CA ARG A 54 -15.09 -7.43 -10.80
C ARG A 54 -16.12 -6.35 -10.46
N ASN A 55 -15.97 -5.19 -11.10
CA ASN A 55 -16.91 -4.07 -10.96
C ASN A 55 -17.15 -3.61 -9.51
N PHE A 56 -16.19 -3.85 -8.62
CA PHE A 56 -16.27 -3.51 -7.20
C PHE A 56 -16.63 -2.04 -6.95
N TRP A 57 -16.17 -1.15 -7.81
CA TRP A 57 -16.52 0.26 -7.77
C TRP A 57 -17.27 0.67 -9.05
N THR A 58 -18.25 1.58 -8.89
CA THR A 58 -18.93 2.19 -10.03
C THR A 58 -17.95 3.02 -10.87
N SER A 59 -18.24 3.19 -12.16
CA SER A 59 -17.43 4.04 -13.04
C SER A 59 -17.30 5.48 -12.54
N LYS A 60 -18.35 6.00 -11.88
CA LYS A 60 -18.31 7.32 -11.26
C LYS A 60 -17.31 7.36 -10.12
N LEU A 61 -17.39 6.41 -9.18
CA LEU A 61 -16.48 6.32 -8.04
C LEU A 61 -15.01 6.17 -8.50
N CYS A 62 -14.75 5.33 -9.51
CA CYS A 62 -13.43 5.20 -10.09
C CYS A 62 -12.89 6.55 -10.62
N LYS A 63 -13.71 7.31 -11.36
CA LYS A 63 -13.31 8.63 -11.90
C LYS A 63 -13.03 9.63 -10.79
N ASP A 64 -13.88 9.68 -9.76
CA ASP A 64 -13.71 10.59 -8.63
C ASP A 64 -12.39 10.27 -7.88
N PHE A 65 -12.11 8.99 -7.62
CA PHE A 65 -10.86 8.57 -6.97
C PHE A 65 -9.63 8.81 -7.85
N VAL A 66 -9.66 8.51 -9.14
CA VAL A 66 -8.54 8.80 -10.06
C VAL A 66 -8.22 10.29 -10.09
N SER A 67 -9.24 11.14 -10.15
CA SER A 67 -9.06 12.60 -10.10
C SER A 67 -8.41 13.03 -8.79
N PHE A 68 -8.94 12.57 -7.66
CA PHE A 68 -8.41 12.87 -6.33
C PHE A 68 -6.97 12.36 -6.16
N LEU A 69 -6.70 11.09 -6.48
CA LEU A 69 -5.37 10.49 -6.35
C LEU A 69 -4.33 11.20 -7.22
N SER A 70 -4.76 11.76 -8.37
CA SER A 70 -3.87 12.53 -9.25
C SER A 70 -3.48 13.89 -8.65
N SER A 71 -4.25 14.42 -7.70
CA SER A 71 -3.97 15.67 -6.99
C SER A 71 -3.05 15.51 -5.78
N LEU A 72 -2.81 14.27 -5.33
CA LEU A 72 -1.93 14.00 -4.19
C LEU A 72 -0.46 14.37 -4.51
N PRO A 73 0.33 14.74 -3.50
CA PRO A 73 1.74 15.06 -3.65
C PRO A 73 2.59 13.80 -3.87
N LEU A 74 2.43 13.19 -5.04
CA LEU A 74 3.18 11.98 -5.41
C LEU A 74 4.66 12.33 -5.66
N LEU A 75 5.55 11.54 -5.06
CA LEU A 75 6.99 11.66 -5.25
C LEU A 75 7.48 10.58 -6.21
N THR A 76 8.25 10.98 -7.23
CA THR A 76 8.87 10.01 -8.14
C THR A 76 9.98 9.25 -7.43
N THR A 77 9.92 7.92 -7.45
CA THR A 77 10.97 7.09 -6.85
C THR A 77 12.25 7.19 -7.68
N PRO A 78 13.44 7.21 -7.04
CA PRO A 78 14.70 7.24 -7.75
C PRO A 78 14.93 5.94 -8.53
N GLY A 79 15.42 6.04 -9.77
CA GLY A 79 15.72 4.90 -10.63
C GLY A 79 16.92 4.05 -10.19
N LYS A 80 17.66 4.44 -9.12
CA LYS A 80 18.79 3.66 -8.59
C LYS A 80 18.37 2.94 -7.32
N PRO A 81 18.19 1.61 -7.36
CA PRO A 81 17.87 0.81 -6.19
C PRO A 81 19.08 0.71 -5.25
N LYS A 82 18.83 0.43 -3.99
CA LYS A 82 19.87 -0.04 -3.08
C LYS A 82 20.31 -1.45 -3.48
N LYS A 83 21.49 -1.86 -3.02
CA LYS A 83 22.00 -3.22 -3.30
C LYS A 83 20.98 -4.28 -2.83
N GLY A 84 20.53 -5.12 -3.75
CA GLY A 84 19.56 -6.17 -3.48
C GLY A 84 18.08 -5.75 -3.66
N GLU A 85 17.79 -4.48 -3.97
CA GLU A 85 16.43 -4.02 -4.29
C GLU A 85 16.20 -4.00 -5.81
N ALA A 86 14.99 -4.36 -6.24
CA ALA A 86 14.60 -4.25 -7.63
C ALA A 86 14.50 -2.79 -8.09
N VAL A 87 14.86 -2.54 -9.34
CA VAL A 87 14.70 -1.22 -9.96
C VAL A 87 13.22 -0.85 -10.00
N ARG A 88 12.89 0.33 -9.50
CA ARG A 88 11.53 0.86 -9.52
C ARG A 88 11.53 2.33 -9.91
N VAL A 89 10.73 2.65 -10.92
CA VAL A 89 10.46 4.01 -11.35
C VAL A 89 8.97 4.21 -11.43
N ASN A 90 8.41 4.94 -10.48
CA ASN A 90 6.99 5.28 -10.42
C ASN A 90 6.78 6.53 -9.55
N ASP A 91 5.61 7.14 -9.67
CA ASP A 91 5.19 8.17 -8.74
C ASP A 91 4.48 7.49 -7.55
N ARG A 92 4.82 7.89 -6.34
CA ARG A 92 4.37 7.23 -5.11
C ARG A 92 3.86 8.23 -4.08
N PHE A 93 2.75 7.87 -3.44
CA PHE A 93 2.27 8.46 -2.20
C PHE A 93 2.04 7.35 -1.19
N GLN A 94 2.30 7.61 0.08
CA GLN A 94 2.10 6.65 1.17
C GLN A 94 1.68 7.38 2.42
N ILE A 95 0.65 6.87 3.09
CA ILE A 95 0.14 7.40 4.36
C ILE A 95 -0.39 6.27 5.24
N GLU A 96 -0.28 6.41 6.54
CA GLU A 96 -0.93 5.53 7.51
C GLU A 96 -2.29 6.11 7.88
N ASP A 97 -3.38 5.44 7.45
CA ASP A 97 -4.75 5.88 7.69
C ASP A 97 -5.67 4.68 8.04
N PRO A 98 -5.74 4.32 9.33
CA PRO A 98 -6.61 3.23 9.79
C PRO A 98 -8.10 3.53 9.59
N LEU A 99 -8.52 4.80 9.60
CA LEU A 99 -9.92 5.17 9.40
C LEU A 99 -10.36 4.95 7.96
N PHE A 100 -9.50 5.26 6.99
CA PHE A 100 -9.80 4.98 5.59
C PHE A 100 -9.78 3.48 5.31
N ALA A 101 -8.79 2.74 5.85
CA ALA A 101 -8.73 1.29 5.74
C ALA A 101 -9.99 0.62 6.29
N GLU A 102 -10.47 1.06 7.47
CA GLU A 102 -11.70 0.55 8.09
C GLU A 102 -12.95 0.91 7.27
N ARG A 103 -13.04 2.14 6.76
CA ARG A 103 -14.17 2.53 5.89
C ARG A 103 -14.22 1.69 4.61
N LEU A 104 -13.06 1.40 4.02
CA LEU A 104 -12.99 0.56 2.83
C LEU A 104 -13.36 -0.90 3.16
N TRP A 105 -12.90 -1.41 4.29
CA TRP A 105 -13.17 -2.76 4.74
C TRP A 105 -14.63 -3.00 5.12
N SER A 106 -15.15 -2.22 6.08
CA SER A 106 -16.48 -2.43 6.66
C SER A 106 -17.58 -1.57 6.00
N GLY A 107 -17.20 -0.50 5.30
CA GLY A 107 -18.13 0.40 4.63
C GLY A 107 -18.46 0.02 3.18
N THR A 108 -17.87 -1.08 2.68
CA THR A 108 -18.15 -1.64 1.33
C THR A 108 -18.47 -3.13 1.45
N ALA A 109 -18.77 -3.79 0.34
CA ALA A 109 -18.98 -5.24 0.30
C ALA A 109 -17.70 -6.08 0.54
N LEU A 110 -16.53 -5.45 0.70
CA LEU A 110 -15.25 -6.15 0.74
C LEU A 110 -15.18 -7.18 1.88
N LYS A 111 -15.56 -6.76 3.08
CA LYS A 111 -15.58 -7.64 4.26
C LYS A 111 -16.49 -8.84 4.06
N GLU A 112 -17.71 -8.60 3.60
CA GLU A 112 -18.69 -9.65 3.36
C GLU A 112 -18.19 -10.68 2.35
N LEU A 113 -17.65 -10.22 1.22
CA LEU A 113 -17.12 -11.08 0.17
C LEU A 113 -15.89 -11.88 0.62
N VAL A 114 -14.96 -11.25 1.33
CA VAL A 114 -13.74 -11.92 1.80
C VAL A 114 -14.04 -12.93 2.91
N MET A 115 -14.90 -12.57 3.85
CA MET A 115 -15.27 -13.46 4.98
C MET A 115 -16.21 -14.58 4.57
N GLY A 116 -17.04 -14.37 3.55
CA GLY A 116 -17.96 -15.37 3.01
C GLY A 116 -17.33 -16.36 2.03
N CYS A 117 -16.07 -16.19 1.66
CA CYS A 117 -15.38 -17.07 0.72
C CYS A 117 -14.70 -18.22 1.47
N GLU A 118 -15.25 -19.42 1.38
CA GLU A 118 -14.66 -20.64 1.99
C GLU A 118 -13.26 -20.94 1.41
N GLU A 119 -13.10 -20.78 0.09
CA GLU A 119 -11.82 -20.95 -0.61
C GLU A 119 -10.79 -19.90 -0.18
N GLY A 120 -11.24 -18.67 0.13
CA GLY A 120 -10.38 -17.59 0.59
C GLY A 120 -9.80 -17.84 1.98
N GLN A 121 -10.47 -18.60 2.86
CA GLN A 121 -9.97 -18.84 4.21
C GLN A 121 -8.64 -19.63 4.21
N SER A 122 -8.49 -20.58 3.30
CA SER A 122 -7.23 -21.33 3.14
C SER A 122 -6.11 -20.45 2.58
N LEU A 123 -6.47 -19.48 1.71
CA LEU A 123 -5.52 -18.58 1.05
C LEU A 123 -4.87 -17.58 2.01
N TRP A 124 -5.61 -17.12 3.02
CA TRP A 124 -5.12 -16.11 3.95
C TRP A 124 -4.18 -16.65 5.03
N GLY A 125 -4.09 -17.95 5.20
CA GLY A 125 -3.24 -18.61 6.20
C GLY A 125 -3.62 -18.32 7.65
N GLY A 126 -4.82 -17.76 7.90
CA GLY A 126 -5.35 -17.41 9.21
C GLY A 126 -6.56 -16.49 9.12
N ASP A 127 -7.05 -16.04 10.27
CA ASP A 127 -8.21 -15.16 10.36
C ASP A 127 -7.94 -13.80 9.73
N VAL A 128 -8.84 -13.37 8.83
CA VAL A 128 -8.77 -12.05 8.21
C VAL A 128 -9.35 -11.01 9.16
N VAL A 129 -8.52 -10.10 9.64
CA VAL A 129 -8.91 -9.07 10.62
C VAL A 129 -9.22 -7.70 9.98
N GLY A 130 -8.83 -7.47 8.73
CA GLY A 130 -9.08 -6.21 8.03
C GLY A 130 -8.00 -5.84 7.02
N LEU A 131 -8.00 -4.58 6.58
CA LEU A 131 -7.01 -4.04 5.67
C LEU A 131 -5.84 -3.40 6.43
N ASN A 132 -4.65 -3.48 5.85
CA ASN A 132 -3.48 -2.79 6.36
C ASN A 132 -3.70 -1.27 6.31
N PRO A 133 -3.51 -0.54 7.43
CA PRO A 133 -3.67 0.92 7.47
C PRO A 133 -2.64 1.70 6.65
N ASN A 134 -1.59 1.04 6.19
CA ASN A 134 -0.57 1.65 5.35
C ASN A 134 -1.05 1.75 3.90
N ILE A 135 -1.70 2.85 3.57
CA ILE A 135 -2.24 3.12 2.23
C ILE A 135 -1.11 3.53 1.31
N ARG A 136 -0.95 2.81 0.21
CA ARG A 136 0.08 3.05 -0.80
C ARG A 136 -0.56 3.30 -2.15
N ILE A 137 -0.24 4.43 -2.76
CA ILE A 137 -0.68 4.81 -4.10
C ILE A 137 0.53 4.82 -5.02
N TYR A 138 0.41 4.13 -6.14
CA TYR A 138 1.42 4.09 -7.18
C TYR A 138 0.80 4.54 -8.50
N ARG A 139 1.45 5.49 -9.18
CA ARG A 139 1.09 5.91 -10.52
C ARG A 139 2.26 5.58 -11.44
N TYR A 140 1.96 4.87 -12.51
CA TYR A 140 2.91 4.57 -13.57
C TYR A 140 2.57 5.37 -14.82
N ARG A 141 3.57 6.00 -15.41
CA ARG A 141 3.50 6.69 -16.70
C ARG A 141 4.18 5.83 -17.76
N PRO A 142 3.96 6.07 -19.08
CA PRO A 142 4.68 5.38 -20.14
C PRO A 142 6.20 5.39 -19.87
N GLY A 143 6.84 4.22 -19.99
CA GLY A 143 8.27 4.05 -19.70
C GLY A 143 8.63 3.85 -18.21
N GLN A 144 7.69 3.97 -17.28
CA GLN A 144 7.90 3.64 -15.88
C GLN A 144 7.57 2.17 -15.61
N PHE A 145 8.29 1.56 -14.67
CA PHE A 145 8.15 0.13 -14.35
C PHE A 145 8.63 -0.20 -12.94
N PHE A 146 8.27 -1.38 -12.50
CA PHE A 146 8.85 -2.05 -11.34
C PHE A 146 9.40 -3.38 -11.82
N ALA A 147 10.72 -3.58 -11.71
CA ALA A 147 11.37 -4.80 -12.12
C ALA A 147 10.91 -6.00 -11.28
N GLN A 148 11.07 -7.20 -11.82
CA GLN A 148 10.77 -8.44 -11.12
C GLN A 148 11.50 -8.48 -9.77
N HIS A 149 10.78 -8.87 -8.73
CA HIS A 149 11.27 -8.95 -7.35
C HIS A 149 10.56 -10.08 -6.61
N CYS A 150 11.25 -10.68 -5.65
CA CYS A 150 10.65 -11.58 -4.67
C CYS A 150 10.42 -10.79 -3.37
N THR A 151 9.29 -11.00 -2.73
CA THR A 151 8.96 -10.49 -1.38
C THR A 151 9.20 -11.58 -0.36
#